data_e10b469988e54b5233d95f3ab72f11f1
#
_entry.id   e10b469988e54b5233d95f3ab72f11f1
#
_cell.length_a   1.000
_cell.length_b   1.000
_cell.length_c   1.000
_cell.angle_alpha   90.00
_cell.angle_beta   90.00
_cell.angle_gamma   90.00
#
_symmetry.space_group_name_H-M   'P 1'
#
loop_
_entity.id
_entity.type
_entity.pdbx_description
1 polymer ?
#
loop_
_entity_poly.entity_id
_entity_poly.type
_entity_poly.pdbx_seq_one_letter_code
_entity_poly.pdbx_strand_id
1 'polypeptide(L)'
;MEPIDGPAAETEHVLTYNQAYEAAFRFVWQYVEREPIEPFLLMLIAMEPVGSRATNDPASWHDWLACVEETLAGAPMPRFPRTEEPR
;
A
#
# COMPACT_ATOMS: atom_id res chain seq x y z
N MET A 1 7.09 16.01 -18.70
CA MET A 1 6.73 15.57 -18.13
C MET A 1 6.33 15.41 -17.78
N GLU A 2 5.98 15.46 -18.17
CA GLU A 2 5.42 15.35 -17.69
C GLU A 2 5.37 14.72 -17.01
N PRO A 3 5.15 14.87 -16.77
CA PRO A 3 4.96 14.44 -15.90
C PRO A 3 4.71 13.70 -15.50
N ILE A 4 4.70 13.54 -15.12
CA ILE A 4 3.98 12.96 -14.77
C ILE A 4 3.14 13.01 -14.75
N ASP A 5 3.04 13.66 -15.19
CA ASP A 5 2.24 13.68 -15.05
C ASP A 5 1.56 13.55 -15.36
N GLY A 6 1.65 13.84 -15.59
CA GLY A 6 0.83 13.97 -15.80
C GLY A 6 0.05 13.60 -16.42
N PRO A 7 0.06 13.70 -17.10
CA PRO A 7 -1.10 13.36 -17.67
C PRO A 7 -1.45 12.09 -17.50
N ALA A 8 -0.82 11.42 -17.12
CA ALA A 8 -1.44 10.29 -16.73
C ALA A 8 -2.61 10.61 -15.87
N ALA A 9 -2.55 11.74 -15.32
CA ALA A 9 -3.64 12.15 -14.48
C ALA A 9 -4.93 12.17 -15.24
N GLU A 10 -4.83 12.50 -16.49
CA GLU A 10 -6.05 12.60 -17.21
C GLU A 10 -6.64 11.26 -17.48
N THR A 11 -5.89 10.22 -17.33
CA THR A 11 -6.43 8.89 -17.50
C THR A 11 -6.61 8.19 -16.19
N GLU A 12 -6.76 8.96 -15.15
CA GLU A 12 -6.91 8.43 -13.84
C GLU A 12 -8.16 7.56 -13.74
N HIS A 13 -8.03 6.41 -13.12
CA HIS A 13 -9.15 5.51 -12.91
C HIS A 13 -9.47 5.43 -11.44
N VAL A 14 -10.75 5.21 -11.15
CA VAL A 14 -11.16 4.99 -9.78
C VAL A 14 -11.03 3.52 -9.47
N LEU A 15 -10.39 3.21 -8.37
CA LEU A 15 -10.20 1.83 -7.93
C LEU A 15 -11.13 1.54 -6.78
N THR A 16 -11.64 0.32 -6.74
CA THR A 16 -12.34 -0.15 -5.55
C THR A 16 -11.30 -0.38 -4.45
N TYR A 17 -11.78 -0.50 -3.23
CA TYR A 17 -10.88 -0.81 -2.11
C TYR A 17 -10.13 -2.10 -2.38
N ASN A 18 -10.82 -3.08 -2.95
CA ASN A 18 -10.21 -4.36 -3.24
C ASN A 18 -9.12 -4.23 -4.30
N GLN A 19 -9.41 -3.48 -5.36
CA GLN A 19 -8.42 -3.27 -6.41
C GLN A 19 -7.22 -2.51 -5.90
N ALA A 20 -7.45 -1.51 -5.07
CA ALA A 20 -6.36 -0.73 -4.51
C ALA A 20 -5.49 -1.61 -3.61
N TYR A 21 -6.11 -2.52 -2.87
CA TYR A 21 -5.35 -3.43 -2.03
C TYR A 21 -4.47 -4.34 -2.89
N GLU A 22 -5.03 -4.87 -3.97
CA GLU A 22 -4.24 -5.73 -4.84
C GLU A 22 -3.08 -4.98 -5.47
N ALA A 23 -3.31 -3.72 -5.83
CA ALA A 23 -2.23 -2.91 -6.37
C ALA A 23 -1.14 -2.70 -5.32
N ALA A 24 -1.52 -2.46 -4.08
CA ALA A 24 -0.55 -2.29 -3.01
C ALA A 24 0.25 -3.56 -2.78
N PHE A 25 -0.43 -4.70 -2.84
CA PHE A 25 0.24 -5.98 -2.67
C PHE A 25 1.29 -6.18 -3.78
N ARG A 26 0.93 -5.90 -5.02
CA ARG A 26 1.88 -6.03 -6.13
C ARG A 26 3.05 -5.07 -5.98
N PHE A 27 2.78 -3.88 -5.47
CA PHE A 27 3.82 -2.90 -5.27
C PHE A 27 4.84 -3.37 -4.24
N VAL A 28 4.34 -3.90 -3.11
CA VAL A 28 5.24 -4.41 -2.07
C VAL A 28 5.98 -5.65 -2.57
N TRP A 29 5.30 -6.48 -3.36
CA TRP A 29 5.91 -7.69 -3.89
C TRP A 29 7.23 -7.40 -4.62
N GLN A 30 7.28 -6.30 -5.37
CA GLN A 30 8.48 -5.97 -6.13
C GLN A 30 9.68 -5.77 -5.21
N TYR A 31 9.47 -5.16 -4.07
CA TYR A 31 10.55 -4.92 -3.12
C TYR A 31 11.00 -6.20 -2.46
N VAL A 32 10.05 -7.07 -2.14
CA VAL A 32 10.37 -8.35 -1.53
C VAL A 32 11.17 -9.22 -2.50
N GLU A 33 10.83 -9.16 -3.78
CA GLU A 33 11.59 -9.93 -4.77
C GLU A 33 13.04 -9.51 -4.84
N ARG A 34 13.29 -8.22 -4.68
CA ARG A 34 14.65 -7.72 -4.74
C ARG A 34 15.44 -8.08 -3.49
N GLU A 35 14.77 -8.11 -2.35
CA GLU A 35 15.45 -8.34 -1.09
C GLU A 35 14.55 -9.17 -0.19
N PRO A 36 14.54 -10.50 -0.40
CA PRO A 36 13.59 -11.37 0.29
C PRO A 36 14.06 -11.72 1.69
N ILE A 37 13.99 -10.78 2.60
CA ILE A 37 14.30 -11.07 4.00
C ILE A 37 13.05 -11.55 4.70
N GLU A 38 13.24 -12.37 5.70
CA GLU A 38 12.13 -13.11 6.30
C GLU A 38 10.99 -12.25 6.82
N PRO A 39 11.23 -11.15 7.55
CA PRO A 39 10.10 -10.37 8.03
C PRO A 39 9.20 -9.85 6.90
N PHE A 40 9.80 -9.48 5.78
CA PHE A 40 9.02 -9.00 4.64
C PHE A 40 8.24 -10.12 4.00
N LEU A 41 8.85 -11.31 3.94
CA LEU A 41 8.14 -12.46 3.38
C LEU A 41 6.93 -12.82 4.22
N LEU A 42 7.09 -12.82 5.53
CA LEU A 42 5.97 -13.13 6.41
C LEU A 42 4.86 -12.10 6.30
N MET A 43 5.23 -10.83 6.18
CA MET A 43 4.26 -9.78 6.01
C MET A 43 3.49 -9.97 4.70
N LEU A 44 4.20 -10.28 3.65
CA LEU A 44 3.57 -10.44 2.34
C LEU A 44 2.64 -11.64 2.32
N ILE A 45 3.03 -12.71 2.99
CA ILE A 45 2.16 -13.89 3.08
C ILE A 45 0.87 -13.53 3.79
N ALA A 46 0.96 -12.79 4.89
CA ALA A 46 -0.22 -12.37 5.63
C ALA A 46 -1.13 -11.48 4.78
N MET A 47 -0.54 -10.67 3.93
CA MET A 47 -1.28 -9.73 3.09
C MET A 47 -1.92 -10.38 1.87
N GLU A 48 -1.55 -11.59 1.53
CA GLU A 48 -1.94 -12.20 0.27
C GLU A 48 -3.45 -12.23 0.11
N PRO A 49 -3.98 -11.66 -0.99
CA PRO A 49 -5.41 -11.73 -1.23
C PRO A 49 -5.84 -13.16 -1.51
N VAL A 50 -6.89 -13.61 -0.81
CA VAL A 50 -7.40 -14.95 -1.02
C VAL A 50 -8.85 -14.93 -1.45
N GLY A 51 -9.34 -13.74 -1.79
CA GLY A 51 -10.71 -13.56 -2.25
C GLY A 51 -11.06 -12.11 -2.17
N SER A 52 -12.28 -11.79 -2.55
CA SER A 52 -12.74 -10.42 -2.49
C SER A 52 -12.85 -10.01 -1.02
N ARG A 53 -12.14 -8.95 -0.66
CA ARG A 53 -12.16 -8.42 0.71
C ARG A 53 -11.69 -9.43 1.72
N ALA A 54 -10.76 -10.29 1.30
CA ALA A 54 -10.24 -11.31 2.18
C ALA A 54 -8.75 -11.48 1.96
N THR A 55 -8.02 -11.62 3.05
CA THR A 55 -6.58 -11.81 3.00
C THR A 55 -6.23 -13.05 3.78
N ASN A 56 -5.03 -13.58 3.52
CA ASN A 56 -4.57 -14.78 4.17
C ASN A 56 -4.67 -14.65 5.69
N ASP A 57 -4.22 -13.52 6.23
CA ASP A 57 -4.48 -13.15 7.61
C ASP A 57 -5.65 -12.17 7.59
N PRO A 58 -6.81 -12.54 8.15
CA PRO A 58 -7.96 -11.62 8.08
C PRO A 58 -7.67 -10.25 8.66
N ALA A 59 -6.78 -10.14 9.61
CA ALA A 59 -6.45 -8.85 10.19
C ALA A 59 -5.87 -7.89 9.16
N SER A 60 -5.20 -8.41 8.13
CA SER A 60 -4.62 -7.55 7.11
C SER A 60 -5.68 -6.75 6.38
N TRP A 61 -6.80 -7.37 6.05
CA TRP A 61 -7.86 -6.64 5.37
C TRP A 61 -8.45 -5.57 6.29
N HIS A 62 -8.66 -5.90 7.56
CA HIS A 62 -9.20 -4.93 8.50
C HIS A 62 -8.26 -3.77 8.71
N ASP A 63 -6.96 -4.06 8.80
CA ASP A 63 -5.97 -2.99 8.92
C ASP A 63 -5.97 -2.10 7.69
N TRP A 64 -6.13 -2.71 6.52
CA TRP A 64 -6.20 -1.96 5.28
C TRP A 64 -7.39 -1.01 5.29
N LEU A 65 -8.55 -1.48 5.72
CA LEU A 65 -9.73 -0.63 5.77
C LEU A 65 -9.53 0.54 6.71
N ALA A 66 -8.87 0.31 7.84
CA ALA A 66 -8.59 1.39 8.76
C ALA A 66 -7.69 2.44 8.11
N CYS A 67 -6.70 1.99 7.36
CA CYS A 67 -5.81 2.92 6.64
C CYS A 67 -6.58 3.72 5.59
N VAL A 68 -7.50 3.06 4.91
CA VAL A 68 -8.31 3.76 3.92
C VAL A 68 -9.13 4.85 4.60
N GLU A 69 -9.74 4.54 5.73
CA GLU A 69 -10.56 5.51 6.44
C GLU A 69 -9.74 6.70 6.92
N GLU A 70 -8.54 6.43 7.43
CA GLU A 70 -7.66 7.50 7.84
C GLU A 70 -7.29 8.41 6.67
N THR A 71 -7.01 7.77 5.53
CA THR A 71 -6.65 8.52 4.33
C THR A 71 -7.81 9.42 3.89
N LEU A 72 -9.01 8.86 3.87
CA LEU A 72 -10.18 9.63 3.47
C LEU A 72 -10.49 10.76 4.43
N ALA A 73 -10.18 10.56 5.70
CA ALA A 73 -10.39 11.60 6.70
C ALA A 73 -9.32 12.66 6.68
N GLY A 74 -8.28 12.49 5.88
CA GLY A 74 -7.21 13.48 5.81
C GLY A 74 -6.26 13.44 6.98
N ALA A 75 -6.12 12.28 7.62
CA ALA A 75 -5.18 12.14 8.71
C ALA A 75 -3.76 12.40 8.24
N PRO A 76 -2.91 12.96 9.09
CA PRO A 76 -1.53 13.23 8.70
C PRO A 76 -0.82 11.94 8.32
N MET A 77 -0.01 12.01 7.27
CA MET A 77 0.76 10.85 6.84
C MET A 77 1.89 10.59 7.81
N PRO A 78 2.11 9.34 8.17
CA PRO A 78 3.28 9.02 8.98
C PRO A 78 4.56 9.28 8.19
N ARG A 79 5.58 9.70 8.89
CA ARG A 79 6.85 10.01 8.26
C ARG A 79 7.99 9.58 9.16
N PHE A 80 9.04 9.16 8.55
CA PHE A 80 10.27 8.93 9.29
C PHE A 80 10.95 10.26 9.55
N PRO A 81 11.64 10.42 10.68
CA PRO A 81 12.43 11.62 10.91
C PRO A 81 13.53 11.72 9.87
N ARG A 82 13.82 12.93 9.42
CA ARG A 82 14.88 13.12 8.47
C ARG A 82 16.19 13.21 9.21
N THR A 83 17.19 12.53 8.68
CA THR A 83 18.48 12.51 9.34
C THR A 83 19.19 13.85 9.24
N GLU A 84 18.90 14.59 8.20
CA GLU A 84 19.57 15.87 8.01
C GLU A 84 18.93 16.99 8.81
N GLU A 85 17.81 16.72 9.42
CA GLU A 85 17.12 17.76 10.19
C GLU A 85 17.71 17.89 11.57
N PRO A 86 17.84 19.11 12.09
CA PRO A 86 18.30 19.27 13.45
C PRO A 86 17.29 18.65 14.42
N ARG A 87 17.78 18.07 15.45
CA ARG A 87 16.92 17.45 16.45
C ARG A 87 17.00 18.18 17.74
#